data_d02b4e7ef39846291d4aa94a134c78bb
#
_entry.id   d02b4e7ef39846291d4aa94a134c78bb
#
_cell.length_a   1.000
_cell.length_b   1.000
_cell.length_c   1.000
_cell.angle_alpha   90.00
_cell.angle_beta   90.00
_cell.angle_gamma   90.00
#
_symmetry.space_group_name_H-M   'P 1'
#
loop_
_entity.id
_entity.type
_entity.pdbx_description
1 polymer ?
#
loop_
_entity_poly.entity_id
_entity_poly.type
_entity_poly.pdbx_seq_one_letter_code
_entity_poly.pdbx_strand_id
1 'polypeptide(L)'
;MRAIGERFTVLVGAMLCALAGLGATAATNAQTVRFGTDWKAEAEHGGYYQAIATGIYRRHGLDVELRQGGPQVNHAQLLAAGRLDFNIATNSFVPLNFVHQNIPMVAVAAIFQKDPSVLIAHPGQGDDSLAALKGKPIMIGSDTRVGSWIFLKKKFGYTDDQIRPYTFSVAPFLADPKAIQQGYLSSEPFTIEGAGVKPVVLLIADAGYTSYSSLIQTSDKLVRENPDLVQRFVDASIEGWVSYLYGDPAPANALIKRDNPEMTDALLAYGIAKIKEYGIVDSGDAKKYGIGAMTNARWRDFFDIMAGAGVYPKDMYYKKAFTLQFVNRKVEMRP
;
A
#
# COMPACT_ATOMS: atom_id res chain seq x y z
N MET A 1 44.23 89.72 31.21
CA MET A 1 43.84 89.25 32.57
C MET A 1 43.03 87.92 32.37
N ARG A 2 43.64 86.92 33.02
CA ARG A 2 43.04 85.62 33.38
C ARG A 2 42.13 84.87 32.42
N ALA A 3 42.72 83.83 31.81
CA ALA A 3 42.05 82.70 31.18
C ALA A 3 41.58 81.67 32.25
N ILE A 4 40.43 81.06 32.07
CA ILE A 4 40.01 79.88 32.80
C ILE A 4 39.70 78.82 31.75
N GLY A 5 40.48 77.76 31.80
CA GLY A 5 40.33 76.62 30.93
C GLY A 5 39.30 75.63 31.50
N GLU A 6 38.45 75.16 30.66
CA GLU A 6 37.60 73.98 30.98
C GLU A 6 38.02 72.75 30.14
N ARG A 7 38.32 71.73 30.87
CA ARG A 7 38.65 70.40 30.30
C ARG A 7 37.37 69.66 29.94
N PHE A 8 37.17 69.41 28.67
CA PHE A 8 36.12 68.47 28.23
C PHE A 8 36.66 67.04 28.28
N THR A 9 36.05 66.21 29.13
CA THR A 9 36.25 64.76 29.20
C THR A 9 35.34 64.13 28.22
N VAL A 10 35.87 63.49 27.17
CA VAL A 10 35.12 62.68 26.19
C VAL A 10 34.93 61.30 26.74
N LEU A 11 33.70 60.95 27.13
CA LEU A 11 33.28 59.57 27.44
C LEU A 11 33.00 58.83 26.13
N VAL A 12 33.85 57.87 25.81
CA VAL A 12 33.60 56.92 24.72
C VAL A 12 32.69 55.82 25.24
N GLY A 13 31.41 55.91 24.91
CA GLY A 13 30.44 54.83 25.16
C GLY A 13 30.56 53.75 24.09
N ALA A 14 31.09 52.60 24.50
CA ALA A 14 31.10 51.41 23.66
C ALA A 14 29.69 50.81 23.56
N MET A 15 29.04 51.02 22.41
CA MET A 15 27.75 50.42 22.08
C MET A 15 27.96 49.00 21.56
N LEU A 16 27.81 47.98 22.43
CA LEU A 16 27.74 46.60 22.04
C LEU A 16 26.43 46.34 21.28
N CYS A 17 26.47 46.30 19.95
CA CYS A 17 25.41 45.76 19.15
C CYS A 17 25.39 44.21 19.26
N ALA A 18 24.50 43.71 20.14
CA ALA A 18 24.18 42.27 20.13
C ALA A 18 23.35 41.97 18.87
N LEU A 19 24.02 41.45 17.85
CA LEU A 19 23.32 40.81 16.72
C LEU A 19 22.69 39.50 17.21
N ALA A 20 21.40 39.61 17.62
CA ALA A 20 20.55 38.44 17.74
C ALA A 20 20.29 37.91 16.32
N GLY A 21 21.08 36.93 15.90
CA GLY A 21 20.83 36.18 14.70
C GLY A 21 19.51 35.40 14.85
N LEU A 22 18.41 35.99 14.43
CA LEU A 22 17.18 35.24 14.13
C LEU A 22 17.51 34.30 12.97
N GLY A 23 17.84 33.06 13.32
CA GLY A 23 17.84 31.96 12.37
C GLY A 23 16.41 31.81 11.83
N ALA A 24 16.11 32.50 10.74
CA ALA A 24 14.94 32.19 9.94
C ALA A 24 15.13 30.77 9.42
N THR A 25 14.54 29.79 10.12
CA THR A 25 14.30 28.47 9.52
C THR A 25 13.42 28.75 8.30
N ALA A 26 14.05 28.76 7.13
CA ALA A 26 13.32 28.78 5.87
C ALA A 26 12.35 27.58 5.95
N ALA A 27 11.07 27.85 6.07
CA ALA A 27 10.04 26.87 5.89
C ALA A 27 10.21 26.39 4.45
N THR A 28 10.92 25.28 4.25
CA THR A 28 10.98 24.62 2.95
C THR A 28 9.54 24.28 2.62
N ASN A 29 8.97 24.95 1.60
CA ASN A 29 7.63 24.60 1.12
C ASN A 29 7.61 23.11 0.84
N ALA A 30 6.75 22.38 1.55
CA ALA A 30 6.60 20.96 1.35
C ALA A 30 6.21 20.69 -0.11
N GLN A 31 6.88 19.72 -0.73
CA GLN A 31 6.61 19.36 -2.10
C GLN A 31 5.28 18.61 -2.20
N THR A 32 4.35 19.12 -3.00
CA THR A 32 3.06 18.45 -3.22
C THR A 32 3.26 17.14 -3.98
N VAL A 33 2.63 16.08 -3.48
CA VAL A 33 2.64 14.72 -4.04
C VAL A 33 1.20 14.22 -4.18
N ARG A 34 0.79 13.88 -5.40
CA ARG A 34 -0.52 13.31 -5.70
C ARG A 34 -0.43 11.79 -5.65
N PHE A 35 -1.11 11.19 -4.68
CA PHE A 35 -1.04 9.75 -4.41
C PHE A 35 -2.42 9.10 -4.50
N GLY A 36 -2.55 8.03 -5.30
CA GLY A 36 -3.79 7.27 -5.47
C GLY A 36 -3.75 5.93 -4.75
N THR A 37 -4.77 5.62 -3.93
CA THR A 37 -4.97 4.27 -3.41
C THR A 37 -5.75 3.41 -4.42
N ASP A 38 -5.61 2.10 -4.37
CA ASP A 38 -6.27 1.17 -5.30
C ASP A 38 -7.74 0.92 -4.94
N TRP A 39 -8.15 1.25 -3.71
CA TRP A 39 -9.51 1.06 -3.22
C TRP A 39 -9.97 2.23 -2.35
N LYS A 40 -11.23 2.18 -1.85
CA LYS A 40 -11.77 3.09 -0.83
C LYS A 40 -10.91 3.05 0.42
N ALA A 41 -10.99 4.10 1.24
CA ALA A 41 -10.25 4.18 2.49
C ALA A 41 -10.65 3.05 3.45
N GLU A 42 -9.67 2.29 3.92
CA GLU A 42 -9.82 1.14 4.82
C GLU A 42 -8.50 0.85 5.55
N ALA A 43 -8.46 -0.16 6.43
CA ALA A 43 -7.26 -0.50 7.22
C ALA A 43 -6.05 -0.84 6.35
N GLU A 44 -6.25 -1.37 5.16
CA GLU A 44 -5.24 -1.72 4.16
C GLU A 44 -4.51 -0.51 3.56
N HIS A 45 -5.01 0.69 3.83
CA HIS A 45 -4.35 1.96 3.49
C HIS A 45 -3.84 2.71 4.73
N GLY A 46 -4.00 2.13 5.91
CA GLY A 46 -3.82 2.79 7.20
C GLY A 46 -2.47 3.45 7.40
N GLY A 47 -1.38 2.84 6.92
CA GLY A 47 -0.04 3.44 7.04
C GLY A 47 0.10 4.76 6.30
N TYR A 48 -0.53 4.92 5.14
CA TYR A 48 -0.50 6.17 4.39
C TYR A 48 -1.35 7.25 5.07
N TYR A 49 -2.55 6.88 5.55
CA TYR A 49 -3.39 7.77 6.34
C TYR A 49 -2.71 8.18 7.64
N GLN A 50 -1.97 7.28 8.29
CA GLN A 50 -1.19 7.57 9.48
C GLN A 50 -0.08 8.59 9.19
N ALA A 51 0.64 8.40 8.08
CA ALA A 51 1.69 9.33 7.68
C ALA A 51 1.16 10.74 7.40
N ILE A 52 -0.07 10.87 6.88
CA ILE A 52 -0.75 12.15 6.71
C ILE A 52 -1.17 12.71 8.08
N ALA A 53 -1.91 11.93 8.86
CA ALA A 53 -2.56 12.37 10.10
C ALA A 53 -1.55 12.81 11.17
N THR A 54 -0.40 12.12 11.26
CA THR A 54 0.65 12.40 12.25
C THR A 54 1.74 13.33 11.73
N GLY A 55 1.60 13.83 10.50
CA GLY A 55 2.57 14.73 9.87
C GLY A 55 3.90 14.08 9.49
N ILE A 56 3.98 12.75 9.38
CA ILE A 56 5.17 12.03 8.94
C ILE A 56 5.59 12.53 7.55
N TYR A 57 4.67 12.59 6.57
CA TYR A 57 5.01 13.12 5.25
C TYR A 57 5.57 14.54 5.31
N ARG A 58 4.99 15.41 6.13
CA ARG A 58 5.49 16.78 6.29
C ARG A 58 6.89 16.85 6.87
N ARG A 59 7.23 15.96 7.82
CA ARG A 59 8.61 15.86 8.34
C ARG A 59 9.62 15.44 7.26
N HIS A 60 9.15 14.68 6.26
CA HIS A 60 9.93 14.33 5.08
C HIS A 60 9.86 15.39 3.95
N GLY A 61 9.32 16.60 4.24
CA GLY A 61 9.20 17.69 3.28
C GLY A 61 8.17 17.45 2.17
N LEU A 62 7.14 16.63 2.45
CA LEU A 62 6.09 16.26 1.50
C LEU A 62 4.72 16.73 1.98
N ASP A 63 3.91 17.25 1.05
CA ASP A 63 2.48 17.53 1.25
C ASP A 63 1.69 16.55 0.36
N VAL A 64 1.16 15.48 0.96
CA VAL A 64 0.56 14.37 0.22
C VAL A 64 -0.94 14.56 0.06
N GLU A 65 -1.39 14.71 -1.18
CA GLU A 65 -2.79 14.69 -1.58
C GLU A 65 -3.20 13.25 -1.89
N LEU A 66 -3.82 12.57 -0.91
CA LEU A 66 -4.31 11.22 -1.11
C LEU A 66 -5.67 11.24 -1.82
N ARG A 67 -5.79 10.44 -2.88
CA ARG A 67 -7.02 10.20 -3.64
C ARG A 67 -7.40 8.75 -3.50
N GLN A 68 -8.53 8.48 -2.84
CA GLN A 68 -8.99 7.10 -2.71
C GLN A 68 -9.50 6.55 -4.05
N GLY A 69 -9.27 5.26 -4.24
CA GLY A 69 -9.78 4.49 -5.35
C GLY A 69 -11.22 4.02 -5.14
N GLY A 70 -11.58 2.95 -5.82
CA GLY A 70 -12.89 2.32 -5.73
C GLY A 70 -13.22 1.53 -6.99
N PRO A 71 -14.40 0.90 -7.05
CA PRO A 71 -14.75 -0.05 -8.12
C PRO A 71 -14.66 0.47 -9.55
N GLN A 72 -14.73 1.80 -9.74
CA GLN A 72 -14.74 2.44 -11.06
C GLN A 72 -13.55 3.39 -11.27
N VAL A 73 -12.58 3.39 -10.36
CA VAL A 73 -11.42 4.26 -10.42
C VAL A 73 -10.19 3.47 -10.90
N ASN A 74 -9.58 3.91 -12.01
CA ASN A 74 -8.37 3.30 -12.53
C ASN A 74 -7.16 4.22 -12.28
N HIS A 75 -6.60 4.16 -11.09
CA HIS A 75 -5.42 4.95 -10.71
C HIS A 75 -4.17 4.58 -11.51
N ALA A 76 -4.06 3.34 -12.01
CA ALA A 76 -2.95 2.95 -12.88
C ALA A 76 -2.96 3.76 -14.19
N GLN A 77 -4.14 3.98 -14.79
CA GLN A 77 -4.27 4.87 -15.95
C GLN A 77 -3.99 6.33 -15.61
N LEU A 78 -4.43 6.82 -14.44
CA LEU A 78 -4.16 8.19 -13.99
C LEU A 78 -2.67 8.42 -13.75
N LEU A 79 -1.96 7.43 -13.21
CA LEU A 79 -0.51 7.47 -13.07
C LEU A 79 0.17 7.54 -14.45
N ALA A 80 -0.20 6.65 -15.37
CA ALA A 80 0.34 6.62 -16.73
C ALA A 80 0.09 7.93 -17.49
N ALA A 81 -1.03 8.60 -17.22
CA ALA A 81 -1.38 9.91 -17.77
C ALA A 81 -0.73 11.10 -17.04
N GLY A 82 0.12 10.87 -16.03
CA GLY A 82 0.77 11.92 -15.23
C GLY A 82 -0.17 12.73 -14.34
N ARG A 83 -1.35 12.19 -14.04
CA ARG A 83 -2.33 12.82 -13.14
C ARG A 83 -2.07 12.49 -11.66
N LEU A 84 -1.28 11.46 -11.41
CA LEU A 84 -0.74 11.06 -10.11
C LEU A 84 0.79 11.01 -10.20
N ASP A 85 1.45 11.20 -9.08
CA ASP A 85 2.90 11.03 -8.93
C ASP A 85 3.22 9.62 -8.45
N PHE A 86 2.35 9.07 -7.59
CA PHE A 86 2.39 7.68 -7.11
C PHE A 86 1.00 7.08 -7.09
N ASN A 87 0.93 5.75 -7.19
CA ASN A 87 -0.28 5.00 -6.86
C ASN A 87 0.06 3.69 -6.15
N ILE A 88 -0.95 3.06 -5.57
CA ILE A 88 -0.87 1.66 -5.14
C ILE A 88 -1.18 0.78 -6.35
N ALA A 89 -0.27 -0.14 -6.66
CA ALA A 89 -0.58 -1.29 -7.50
C ALA A 89 -1.06 -2.42 -6.59
N THR A 90 -2.27 -2.92 -6.83
CA THR A 90 -2.93 -3.92 -5.97
C THR A 90 -2.07 -5.17 -5.80
N ASN A 91 -1.37 -5.60 -6.87
CA ASN A 91 -0.53 -6.80 -6.86
C ASN A 91 0.56 -6.73 -7.94
N SER A 92 1.42 -7.75 -7.99
CA SER A 92 2.55 -7.82 -8.94
C SER A 92 2.15 -7.88 -10.42
N PHE A 93 0.90 -8.18 -10.75
CA PHE A 93 0.44 -8.14 -12.15
C PHE A 93 0.44 -6.72 -12.71
N VAL A 94 0.09 -5.71 -11.90
CA VAL A 94 -0.04 -4.33 -12.39
C VAL A 94 1.27 -3.82 -12.98
N PRO A 95 2.43 -3.85 -12.27
CA PRO A 95 3.69 -3.41 -12.87
C PRO A 95 4.17 -4.33 -14.00
N LEU A 96 3.89 -5.64 -13.97
CA LEU A 96 4.21 -6.53 -15.09
C LEU A 96 3.36 -6.22 -16.34
N ASN A 97 2.09 -5.86 -16.17
CA ASN A 97 1.24 -5.44 -17.28
C ASN A 97 1.73 -4.14 -17.91
N PHE A 98 2.27 -3.21 -17.13
CA PHE A 98 2.91 -2.01 -17.69
C PHE A 98 4.13 -2.36 -18.56
N VAL A 99 4.98 -3.31 -18.10
CA VAL A 99 6.10 -3.80 -18.91
C VAL A 99 5.61 -4.44 -20.20
N HIS A 100 4.58 -5.31 -20.11
CA HIS A 100 3.99 -5.97 -21.28
C HIS A 100 3.41 -4.98 -22.29
N GLN A 101 2.87 -3.87 -21.81
CA GLN A 101 2.30 -2.81 -22.65
C GLN A 101 3.32 -1.71 -23.03
N ASN A 102 4.59 -1.85 -22.66
CA ASN A 102 5.64 -0.85 -22.84
C ASN A 102 5.31 0.53 -22.23
N ILE A 103 4.58 0.55 -21.11
CA ILE A 103 4.28 1.76 -20.35
C ILE A 103 5.36 1.93 -19.28
N PRO A 104 6.07 3.09 -19.21
CA PRO A 104 7.27 3.27 -18.39
C PRO A 104 6.91 3.57 -16.92
N MET A 105 6.34 2.60 -16.22
CA MET A 105 5.98 2.63 -14.81
C MET A 105 6.71 1.53 -14.06
N VAL A 106 7.06 1.78 -12.80
CA VAL A 106 7.90 0.90 -11.99
C VAL A 106 7.43 0.84 -10.54
N ALA A 107 7.43 -0.35 -9.95
CA ALA A 107 7.23 -0.53 -8.51
C ALA A 107 8.52 -0.16 -7.75
N VAL A 108 8.39 0.66 -6.71
CA VAL A 108 9.50 1.16 -5.90
C VAL A 108 9.53 0.61 -4.48
N ALA A 109 8.41 0.03 -4.00
CA ALA A 109 8.31 -0.70 -2.72
C ALA A 109 7.14 -1.67 -2.77
N ALA A 110 7.17 -2.74 -1.96
CA ALA A 110 6.05 -3.65 -1.76
C ALA A 110 5.67 -3.68 -0.27
N ILE A 111 4.60 -2.99 0.09
CA ILE A 111 4.18 -2.91 1.48
C ILE A 111 3.64 -4.26 1.95
N PHE A 112 2.77 -4.90 1.19
CA PHE A 112 2.24 -6.21 1.56
C PHE A 112 3.13 -7.32 1.02
N GLN A 113 3.64 -8.10 1.94
CA GLN A 113 4.47 -9.28 1.68
C GLN A 113 3.63 -10.53 1.38
N LYS A 114 2.39 -10.54 1.80
CA LYS A 114 1.39 -11.50 1.40
C LYS A 114 0.21 -10.78 0.77
N ASP A 115 -0.29 -11.29 -0.34
CA ASP A 115 -1.54 -10.83 -0.91
C ASP A 115 -2.70 -11.30 -0.01
N PRO A 116 -3.54 -10.40 0.53
CA PRO A 116 -4.60 -10.76 1.47
C PRO A 116 -5.87 -11.30 0.80
N SER A 117 -5.84 -11.57 -0.51
CA SER A 117 -6.97 -12.16 -1.22
C SER A 117 -7.34 -13.53 -0.69
N VAL A 118 -8.62 -13.72 -0.42
CA VAL A 118 -9.20 -14.98 0.09
C VAL A 118 -10.33 -15.46 -0.81
N LEU A 119 -10.60 -16.77 -0.75
CA LEU A 119 -11.91 -17.31 -1.09
C LEU A 119 -12.65 -17.63 0.21
N ILE A 120 -13.92 -17.30 0.25
CA ILE A 120 -14.78 -17.41 1.44
C ILE A 120 -15.92 -18.35 1.09
N ALA A 121 -16.14 -19.35 1.96
CA ALA A 121 -17.21 -20.34 1.81
C ALA A 121 -17.99 -20.51 3.11
N HIS A 122 -19.17 -21.12 3.02
CA HIS A 122 -19.95 -21.51 4.19
C HIS A 122 -19.38 -22.78 4.86
N PRO A 123 -19.47 -22.90 6.19
CA PRO A 123 -19.02 -24.10 6.89
C PRO A 123 -19.90 -25.30 6.60
N GLY A 124 -19.35 -26.50 6.70
CA GLY A 124 -20.10 -27.75 6.56
C GLY A 124 -20.51 -28.13 5.13
N GLN A 125 -20.03 -27.41 4.11
CA GLN A 125 -20.30 -27.68 2.68
C GLN A 125 -19.19 -28.52 2.01
N GLY A 126 -18.17 -28.93 2.75
CA GLY A 126 -16.98 -29.58 2.19
C GLY A 126 -16.07 -28.63 1.41
N ASP A 127 -16.10 -27.35 1.72
CA ASP A 127 -15.37 -26.25 1.07
C ASP A 127 -14.17 -25.79 1.90
N ASP A 128 -13.49 -26.72 2.58
CA ASP A 128 -12.46 -26.41 3.58
C ASP A 128 -11.07 -26.23 2.99
N SER A 129 -10.93 -26.28 1.66
CA SER A 129 -9.67 -26.04 0.99
C SER A 129 -9.86 -25.48 -0.43
N LEU A 130 -8.86 -24.75 -0.93
CA LEU A 130 -8.90 -24.26 -2.32
C LEU A 130 -9.08 -25.39 -3.34
N ALA A 131 -8.51 -26.58 -3.09
CA ALA A 131 -8.69 -27.73 -3.99
C ALA A 131 -10.15 -28.21 -4.05
N ALA A 132 -10.87 -28.15 -2.93
CA ALA A 132 -12.28 -28.58 -2.84
C ALA A 132 -13.25 -27.65 -3.61
N LEU A 133 -12.83 -26.43 -3.91
CA LEU A 133 -13.66 -25.46 -4.64
C LEU A 133 -13.62 -25.63 -6.16
N LYS A 134 -12.80 -26.55 -6.68
CA LYS A 134 -12.74 -26.84 -8.11
C LYS A 134 -14.11 -27.24 -8.66
N GLY A 135 -14.53 -26.62 -9.75
CA GLY A 135 -15.81 -26.88 -10.42
C GLY A 135 -17.04 -26.25 -9.76
N LYS A 136 -16.89 -25.63 -8.57
CA LYS A 136 -17.98 -24.92 -7.87
C LYS A 136 -18.11 -23.48 -8.38
N PRO A 137 -19.32 -22.91 -8.43
CA PRO A 137 -19.50 -21.50 -8.79
C PRO A 137 -18.92 -20.59 -7.70
N ILE A 138 -18.16 -19.57 -8.14
CA ILE A 138 -17.48 -18.64 -7.24
C ILE A 138 -17.72 -17.20 -7.72
N MET A 139 -18.15 -16.32 -6.84
CA MET A 139 -18.31 -14.89 -7.15
C MET A 139 -16.94 -14.20 -7.17
N ILE A 140 -16.54 -13.75 -8.37
CA ILE A 140 -15.20 -13.18 -8.65
C ILE A 140 -15.35 -11.85 -9.38
N GLY A 141 -14.68 -10.82 -8.90
CA GLY A 141 -14.56 -9.51 -9.51
C GLY A 141 -13.64 -9.49 -10.74
N SER A 142 -13.75 -8.44 -11.53
CA SER A 142 -12.97 -8.28 -12.76
C SER A 142 -11.46 -8.19 -12.55
N ASP A 143 -11.04 -7.57 -11.46
CA ASP A 143 -9.64 -7.42 -11.04
C ASP A 143 -9.01 -8.75 -10.64
N THR A 144 -9.74 -9.58 -9.87
CA THR A 144 -9.30 -10.90 -9.45
C THR A 144 -9.13 -11.86 -10.63
N ARG A 145 -9.95 -11.72 -11.70
CA ARG A 145 -9.85 -12.56 -12.92
C ARG A 145 -8.50 -12.46 -13.61
N VAL A 146 -7.90 -11.26 -13.60
CA VAL A 146 -6.58 -11.01 -14.19
C VAL A 146 -5.45 -11.09 -13.16
N GLY A 147 -5.76 -11.54 -11.96
CA GLY A 147 -4.85 -11.68 -10.83
C GLY A 147 -4.79 -13.11 -10.29
N SER A 148 -5.17 -13.28 -9.02
CA SER A 148 -5.08 -14.56 -8.31
C SER A 148 -5.91 -15.70 -8.94
N TRP A 149 -6.96 -15.39 -9.71
CA TRP A 149 -7.72 -16.40 -10.46
C TRP A 149 -6.84 -17.19 -11.44
N ILE A 150 -5.89 -16.54 -12.10
CA ILE A 150 -4.95 -17.20 -13.02
C ILE A 150 -4.10 -18.23 -12.27
N PHE A 151 -3.64 -17.89 -11.07
CA PHE A 151 -2.92 -18.82 -10.20
C PHE A 151 -3.81 -20.01 -9.81
N LEU A 152 -5.06 -19.77 -9.42
CA LEU A 152 -6.02 -20.82 -9.06
C LEU A 152 -6.30 -21.75 -10.23
N LYS A 153 -6.47 -21.21 -11.44
CA LYS A 153 -6.59 -22.01 -12.68
C LYS A 153 -5.38 -22.92 -12.87
N LYS A 154 -4.18 -22.36 -12.76
CA LYS A 154 -2.94 -23.10 -12.98
C LYS A 154 -2.70 -24.16 -11.92
N LYS A 155 -2.91 -23.84 -10.64
CA LYS A 155 -2.58 -24.71 -9.51
C LYS A 155 -3.62 -25.77 -9.22
N PHE A 156 -4.91 -25.40 -9.25
CA PHE A 156 -6.02 -26.24 -8.83
C PHE A 156 -6.92 -26.69 -9.99
N GLY A 157 -6.65 -26.21 -11.21
CA GLY A 157 -7.45 -26.56 -12.39
C GLY A 157 -8.84 -25.95 -12.39
N TYR A 158 -8.98 -24.74 -11.84
CA TYR A 158 -10.21 -23.96 -11.96
C TYR A 158 -10.45 -23.58 -13.42
N THR A 159 -11.71 -23.31 -13.76
CA THR A 159 -12.13 -22.88 -15.11
C THR A 159 -12.97 -21.64 -15.04
N ASP A 160 -13.01 -20.89 -16.14
CA ASP A 160 -13.76 -19.63 -16.19
C ASP A 160 -15.29 -19.85 -16.09
N ASP A 161 -15.78 -21.08 -16.34
CA ASP A 161 -17.19 -21.48 -16.15
C ASP A 161 -17.64 -21.40 -14.68
N GLN A 162 -16.70 -21.43 -13.73
CA GLN A 162 -16.98 -21.27 -12.30
C GLN A 162 -17.31 -19.84 -11.92
N ILE A 163 -16.91 -18.84 -12.74
CA ILE A 163 -17.02 -17.43 -12.39
C ILE A 163 -18.49 -17.00 -12.35
N ARG A 164 -18.86 -16.36 -11.25
CA ARG A 164 -20.11 -15.62 -11.09
C ARG A 164 -19.79 -14.15 -10.81
N PRO A 165 -20.66 -13.21 -11.18
CA PRO A 165 -20.46 -11.80 -10.89
C PRO A 165 -20.30 -11.55 -9.38
N TYR A 166 -19.27 -10.80 -8.99
CA TYR A 166 -19.10 -10.29 -7.63
C TYR A 166 -19.44 -8.80 -7.64
N THR A 167 -20.35 -8.41 -6.77
CA THR A 167 -20.89 -7.04 -6.72
C THR A 167 -20.33 -6.21 -5.58
N PHE A 168 -19.23 -6.67 -4.95
CA PHE A 168 -18.62 -6.03 -3.77
C PHE A 168 -19.59 -5.92 -2.58
N SER A 169 -20.49 -6.90 -2.47
CA SER A 169 -21.48 -7.03 -1.40
C SER A 169 -21.47 -8.46 -0.89
N VAL A 170 -21.53 -8.63 0.41
CA VAL A 170 -21.69 -9.96 1.05
C VAL A 170 -23.13 -10.46 1.07
N ALA A 171 -24.13 -9.63 0.67
CA ALA A 171 -25.52 -10.00 0.73
C ALA A 171 -25.87 -11.26 -0.09
N PRO A 172 -25.37 -11.45 -1.34
CA PRO A 172 -25.60 -12.70 -2.07
C PRO A 172 -25.00 -13.93 -1.38
N PHE A 173 -23.85 -13.78 -0.75
CA PHE A 173 -23.21 -14.85 0.04
C PHE A 173 -24.08 -15.24 1.25
N LEU A 174 -24.58 -14.25 1.98
CA LEU A 174 -25.42 -14.50 3.16
C LEU A 174 -26.78 -15.12 2.82
N ALA A 175 -27.29 -14.85 1.60
CA ALA A 175 -28.58 -15.36 1.14
C ALA A 175 -28.53 -16.84 0.68
N ASP A 176 -27.37 -17.34 0.27
CA ASP A 176 -27.20 -18.71 -0.22
C ASP A 176 -26.12 -19.46 0.59
N PRO A 177 -26.50 -20.48 1.41
CA PRO A 177 -25.55 -21.23 2.23
C PRO A 177 -24.54 -22.07 1.43
N LYS A 178 -24.65 -22.11 0.09
CA LYS A 178 -23.70 -22.77 -0.80
C LYS A 178 -22.82 -21.78 -1.57
N ALA A 179 -23.04 -20.48 -1.37
CA ALA A 179 -22.29 -19.45 -2.07
C ALA A 179 -20.81 -19.47 -1.66
N ILE A 180 -19.96 -19.21 -2.66
CA ILE A 180 -18.55 -18.99 -2.49
C ILE A 180 -18.22 -17.65 -3.14
N GLN A 181 -17.42 -16.82 -2.46
CA GLN A 181 -17.01 -15.53 -2.99
C GLN A 181 -15.55 -15.24 -2.76
N GLN A 182 -15.00 -14.33 -3.55
CA GLN A 182 -13.75 -13.66 -3.20
C GLN A 182 -13.95 -12.72 -2.02
N GLY A 183 -12.85 -12.33 -1.39
CA GLY A 183 -12.80 -11.27 -0.38
C GLY A 183 -11.37 -10.90 -0.05
N TYR A 184 -11.25 -9.98 0.87
CA TYR A 184 -9.99 -9.62 1.53
C TYR A 184 -10.02 -10.08 2.97
N LEU A 185 -8.93 -10.67 3.44
CA LEU A 185 -8.80 -11.25 4.78
C LEU A 185 -9.19 -10.28 5.91
N SER A 186 -8.93 -9.01 5.71
CA SER A 186 -9.11 -7.92 6.68
C SER A 186 -10.48 -7.24 6.61
N SER A 187 -11.39 -7.67 5.75
CA SER A 187 -12.65 -6.97 5.46
C SER A 187 -13.87 -7.89 5.49
N GLU A 188 -14.18 -8.63 4.40
CA GLU A 188 -15.42 -9.39 4.26
C GLU A 188 -15.68 -10.42 5.36
N PRO A 189 -14.68 -11.18 5.88
CA PRO A 189 -14.94 -12.14 6.94
C PRO A 189 -15.57 -11.51 8.18
N PHE A 190 -15.15 -10.30 8.57
CA PHE A 190 -15.73 -9.56 9.70
C PHE A 190 -17.21 -9.27 9.48
N THR A 191 -17.56 -8.80 8.28
CA THR A 191 -18.96 -8.47 7.95
C THR A 191 -19.84 -9.72 7.96
N ILE A 192 -19.33 -10.84 7.45
CA ILE A 192 -20.01 -12.13 7.42
C ILE A 192 -20.20 -12.68 8.83
N GLU A 193 -19.16 -12.60 9.68
CA GLU A 193 -19.22 -12.99 11.09
C GLU A 193 -20.25 -12.14 11.87
N GLY A 194 -20.27 -10.83 11.61
CA GLY A 194 -21.25 -9.91 12.17
C GLY A 194 -22.70 -10.23 11.80
N ALA A 195 -22.91 -10.91 10.69
CA ALA A 195 -24.21 -11.42 10.23
C ALA A 195 -24.54 -12.82 10.81
N GLY A 196 -23.70 -13.37 11.72
CA GLY A 196 -23.94 -14.64 12.41
C GLY A 196 -23.46 -15.88 11.66
N VAL A 197 -22.72 -15.73 10.56
CA VAL A 197 -22.09 -16.83 9.82
C VAL A 197 -20.61 -16.92 10.19
N LYS A 198 -20.12 -18.08 10.61
CA LYS A 198 -18.69 -18.32 10.81
C LYS A 198 -18.09 -18.86 9.49
N PRO A 199 -17.48 -18.02 8.64
CA PRO A 199 -17.07 -18.47 7.32
C PRO A 199 -15.82 -19.36 7.37
N VAL A 200 -15.65 -20.19 6.34
CA VAL A 200 -14.37 -20.77 5.96
C VAL A 200 -13.61 -19.74 5.13
N VAL A 201 -12.43 -19.32 5.58
CA VAL A 201 -11.60 -18.29 4.94
C VAL A 201 -10.33 -18.94 4.42
N LEU A 202 -10.14 -18.95 3.10
CA LEU A 202 -9.04 -19.63 2.43
C LEU A 202 -8.07 -18.58 1.84
N LEU A 203 -6.97 -18.31 2.52
CA LEU A 203 -5.96 -17.35 2.07
C LEU A 203 -5.19 -17.94 0.87
N ILE A 204 -5.25 -17.26 -0.28
CA ILE A 204 -4.64 -17.75 -1.53
C ILE A 204 -3.11 -17.75 -1.42
N ALA A 205 -2.54 -16.79 -0.68
CA ALA A 205 -1.10 -16.71 -0.45
C ALA A 205 -0.53 -17.96 0.25
N ASP A 206 -1.29 -18.58 1.17
CA ASP A 206 -0.86 -19.78 1.88
C ASP A 206 -0.76 -21.01 0.95
N ALA A 207 -1.40 -20.95 -0.22
CA ALA A 207 -1.24 -21.95 -1.27
C ALA A 207 -0.01 -21.70 -2.17
N GLY A 208 0.85 -20.73 -1.86
CA GLY A 208 2.05 -20.42 -2.63
C GLY A 208 1.82 -19.40 -3.75
N TYR A 209 0.81 -18.55 -3.63
CA TYR A 209 0.66 -17.38 -4.47
C TYR A 209 1.68 -16.31 -4.01
N THR A 210 2.80 -16.20 -4.74
CA THR A 210 3.98 -15.42 -4.31
C THR A 210 3.91 -13.93 -4.69
N SER A 211 2.77 -13.45 -5.19
CA SER A 211 2.59 -12.04 -5.51
C SER A 211 2.90 -11.14 -4.31
N TYR A 212 3.60 -10.04 -4.55
CA TYR A 212 3.53 -8.90 -3.66
C TYR A 212 2.17 -8.22 -3.84
N SER A 213 1.73 -7.46 -2.83
CA SER A 213 0.52 -6.67 -2.88
C SER A 213 0.75 -5.27 -2.28
N SER A 214 -0.17 -4.33 -2.49
CA SER A 214 -0.03 -2.94 -2.04
C SER A 214 1.34 -2.35 -2.39
N LEU A 215 1.73 -2.44 -3.68
CA LEU A 215 3.01 -1.91 -4.13
C LEU A 215 2.91 -0.41 -4.39
N ILE A 216 3.88 0.34 -3.89
CA ILE A 216 4.05 1.75 -4.28
C ILE A 216 4.65 1.78 -5.68
N GLN A 217 3.98 2.47 -6.60
CA GLN A 217 4.34 2.55 -8.01
C GLN A 217 4.45 4.00 -8.47
N THR A 218 5.38 4.27 -9.36
CA THR A 218 5.60 5.59 -9.96
C THR A 218 6.12 5.48 -11.38
N SER A 219 6.38 6.60 -12.05
CA SER A 219 6.96 6.61 -13.41
C SER A 219 8.47 6.44 -13.39
N ASP A 220 9.02 5.76 -14.40
CA ASP A 220 10.47 5.71 -14.65
C ASP A 220 11.07 7.13 -14.77
N LYS A 221 10.28 8.07 -15.29
CA LYS A 221 10.68 9.47 -15.37
C LYS A 221 10.96 10.05 -13.99
N LEU A 222 10.03 9.89 -13.04
CA LEU A 222 10.18 10.42 -11.68
C LEU A 222 11.37 9.79 -10.96
N VAL A 223 11.59 8.48 -11.15
CA VAL A 223 12.74 7.76 -10.59
C VAL A 223 14.07 8.34 -11.08
N ARG A 224 14.16 8.70 -12.36
CA ARG A 224 15.40 9.27 -12.94
C ARG A 224 15.59 10.74 -12.60
N GLU A 225 14.54 11.54 -12.67
CA GLU A 225 14.62 13.01 -12.56
C GLU A 225 14.61 13.50 -11.10
N ASN A 226 13.91 12.79 -10.21
CA ASN A 226 13.82 13.18 -8.79
C ASN A 226 13.84 11.94 -7.85
N PRO A 227 14.94 11.18 -7.83
CA PRO A 227 15.05 10.00 -6.96
C PRO A 227 14.96 10.35 -5.46
N ASP A 228 15.32 11.55 -5.06
CA ASP A 228 15.20 12.02 -3.69
C ASP A 228 13.72 12.11 -3.26
N LEU A 229 12.84 12.65 -4.11
CA LEU A 229 11.41 12.66 -3.84
C LEU A 229 10.86 11.25 -3.66
N VAL A 230 11.26 10.33 -4.55
CA VAL A 230 10.81 8.92 -4.48
C VAL A 230 11.28 8.29 -3.17
N GLN A 231 12.53 8.51 -2.77
CA GLN A 231 13.05 7.97 -1.51
C GLN A 231 12.30 8.51 -0.30
N ARG A 232 12.11 9.84 -0.22
CA ARG A 232 11.38 10.47 0.89
C ARG A 232 9.94 9.97 1.00
N PHE A 233 9.26 9.76 -0.14
CA PHE A 233 7.90 9.23 -0.15
C PHE A 233 7.85 7.78 0.32
N VAL A 234 8.78 6.93 -0.14
CA VAL A 234 8.86 5.52 0.30
C VAL A 234 9.19 5.43 1.79
N ASP A 235 10.21 6.17 2.27
CA ASP A 235 10.61 6.14 3.67
C ASP A 235 9.48 6.64 4.59
N ALA A 236 8.83 7.75 4.25
CA ALA A 236 7.70 8.28 5.00
C ALA A 236 6.48 7.32 5.02
N SER A 237 6.23 6.63 3.90
CA SER A 237 5.19 5.61 3.82
C SER A 237 5.49 4.41 4.71
N ILE A 238 6.74 3.94 4.73
CA ILE A 238 7.18 2.85 5.60
C ILE A 238 7.06 3.26 7.08
N GLU A 239 7.52 4.47 7.45
CA GLU A 239 7.36 5.02 8.81
C GLU A 239 5.88 5.09 9.21
N GLY A 240 5.02 5.51 8.29
CA GLY A 240 3.57 5.54 8.49
C GLY A 240 2.99 4.14 8.78
N TRP A 241 3.42 3.12 8.04
CA TRP A 241 3.00 1.73 8.28
C TRP A 241 3.50 1.19 9.63
N VAL A 242 4.74 1.48 10.03
CA VAL A 242 5.25 1.13 11.36
C VAL A 242 4.41 1.80 12.44
N SER A 243 4.16 3.11 12.32
CA SER A 243 3.35 3.87 13.27
C SER A 243 1.91 3.35 13.35
N TYR A 244 1.30 2.99 12.22
CA TYR A 244 -0.07 2.47 12.17
C TYR A 244 -0.22 1.10 12.84
N LEU A 245 0.71 0.19 12.56
CA LEU A 245 0.62 -1.19 13.05
C LEU A 245 1.10 -1.35 14.50
N TYR A 246 2.09 -0.56 14.93
CA TYR A 246 2.76 -0.76 16.22
C TYR A 246 2.65 0.44 17.17
N GLY A 247 2.12 1.58 16.70
CA GLY A 247 1.80 2.75 17.50
C GLY A 247 0.30 2.89 17.73
N ASP A 248 -0.17 4.15 17.87
CA ASP A 248 -1.58 4.48 17.98
C ASP A 248 -2.21 4.70 16.59
N PRO A 249 -3.11 3.84 16.11
CA PRO A 249 -3.75 3.97 14.81
C PRO A 249 -4.91 5.00 14.79
N ALA A 250 -5.31 5.55 15.94
CA ALA A 250 -6.48 6.43 16.04
C ALA A 250 -6.43 7.65 15.10
N PRO A 251 -5.29 8.34 14.89
CA PRO A 251 -5.21 9.45 13.94
C PRO A 251 -5.55 9.04 12.51
N ALA A 252 -5.03 7.90 12.03
CA ALA A 252 -5.34 7.35 10.71
C ALA A 252 -6.81 6.95 10.61
N ASN A 253 -7.31 6.22 11.61
CA ASN A 253 -8.68 5.70 11.64
C ASN A 253 -9.71 6.84 11.56
N ALA A 254 -9.43 7.99 12.20
CA ALA A 254 -10.29 9.17 12.09
C ALA A 254 -10.39 9.69 10.66
N LEU A 255 -9.27 9.75 9.93
CA LEU A 255 -9.25 10.17 8.52
C LEU A 255 -9.92 9.12 7.61
N ILE A 256 -9.66 7.84 7.83
CA ILE A 256 -10.27 6.75 7.06
C ILE A 256 -11.79 6.80 7.20
N LYS A 257 -12.34 6.94 8.41
CA LYS A 257 -13.80 7.05 8.65
C LYS A 257 -14.40 8.31 8.05
N ARG A 258 -13.66 9.41 7.98
CA ARG A 258 -14.09 10.62 7.29
C ARG A 258 -14.25 10.40 5.79
N ASP A 259 -13.26 9.71 5.18
CA ASP A 259 -13.20 9.50 3.73
C ASP A 259 -14.05 8.30 3.29
N ASN A 260 -14.28 7.33 4.17
CA ASN A 260 -15.17 6.18 3.97
C ASN A 260 -16.04 5.94 5.22
N PRO A 261 -17.24 6.52 5.28
CA PRO A 261 -18.15 6.37 6.43
C PRO A 261 -18.66 4.94 6.66
N GLU A 262 -18.44 4.01 5.72
CA GLU A 262 -18.77 2.59 5.90
C GLU A 262 -17.81 1.90 6.91
N MET A 263 -16.64 2.49 7.18
CA MET A 263 -15.67 1.97 8.13
C MET A 263 -16.09 2.26 9.58
N THR A 264 -16.11 1.20 10.40
CA THR A 264 -16.34 1.29 11.85
C THR A 264 -15.03 1.08 12.61
N ASP A 265 -14.97 1.52 13.86
CA ASP A 265 -13.79 1.26 14.71
C ASP A 265 -13.55 -0.25 14.89
N ALA A 266 -14.61 -1.05 14.98
CA ALA A 266 -14.49 -2.50 15.11
C ALA A 266 -13.92 -3.15 13.83
N LEU A 267 -14.38 -2.73 12.64
CA LEU A 267 -13.85 -3.24 11.37
C LEU A 267 -12.39 -2.84 11.17
N LEU A 268 -12.02 -1.58 11.48
CA LEU A 268 -10.64 -1.13 11.40
C LEU A 268 -9.72 -1.88 12.37
N ALA A 269 -10.18 -2.10 13.62
CA ALA A 269 -9.43 -2.89 14.59
C ALA A 269 -9.25 -4.35 14.14
N TYR A 270 -10.30 -4.95 13.56
CA TYR A 270 -10.23 -6.28 12.97
C TYR A 270 -9.21 -6.33 11.84
N GLY A 271 -9.26 -5.39 10.90
CA GLY A 271 -8.34 -5.30 9.78
C GLY A 271 -6.87 -5.20 10.23
N ILE A 272 -6.58 -4.31 11.19
CA ILE A 272 -5.24 -4.18 11.79
C ILE A 272 -4.79 -5.51 12.44
N ALA A 273 -5.68 -6.15 13.20
CA ALA A 273 -5.38 -7.42 13.86
C ALA A 273 -5.04 -8.51 12.83
N LYS A 274 -5.82 -8.62 11.75
CA LYS A 274 -5.57 -9.60 10.68
C LYS A 274 -4.30 -9.32 9.90
N ILE A 275 -4.01 -8.07 9.58
CA ILE A 275 -2.75 -7.67 8.93
C ILE A 275 -1.54 -8.14 9.76
N LYS A 276 -1.59 -7.98 11.09
CA LYS A 276 -0.54 -8.42 12.02
C LYS A 276 -0.50 -9.93 12.18
N GLU A 277 -1.65 -10.57 12.46
CA GLU A 277 -1.77 -12.02 12.72
C GLU A 277 -1.19 -12.84 11.55
N TYR A 278 -1.51 -12.46 10.32
CA TYR A 278 -1.07 -13.18 9.13
C TYR A 278 0.26 -12.68 8.57
N GLY A 279 0.87 -11.67 9.19
CA GLY A 279 2.13 -11.08 8.73
C GLY A 279 2.02 -10.50 7.33
N ILE A 280 0.92 -9.82 7.02
CA ILE A 280 0.69 -9.27 5.67
C ILE A 280 1.79 -8.30 5.29
N VAL A 281 2.23 -7.44 6.23
CA VAL A 281 3.23 -6.39 6.01
C VAL A 281 4.64 -6.83 6.38
N ASP A 282 4.81 -7.57 7.47
CA ASP A 282 6.09 -7.80 8.16
C ASP A 282 6.63 -9.23 8.06
N SER A 283 6.03 -10.05 7.19
CA SER A 283 6.51 -11.41 6.88
C SER A 283 7.46 -11.43 5.66
N GLY A 284 7.76 -12.61 5.15
CA GLY A 284 8.51 -12.79 3.91
C GLY A 284 9.84 -12.05 3.87
N ASP A 285 10.06 -11.29 2.80
CA ASP A 285 11.29 -10.51 2.60
C ASP A 285 11.44 -9.38 3.62
N ALA A 286 10.32 -8.85 4.16
CA ALA A 286 10.35 -7.78 5.16
C ALA A 286 11.00 -8.21 6.48
N LYS A 287 10.94 -9.49 6.87
CA LYS A 287 11.65 -9.99 8.06
C LYS A 287 13.16 -9.75 7.98
N LYS A 288 13.72 -9.82 6.79
CA LYS A 288 15.15 -9.64 6.56
C LYS A 288 15.53 -8.21 6.20
N TYR A 289 14.71 -7.55 5.41
CA TYR A 289 15.07 -6.30 4.76
C TYR A 289 14.24 -5.09 5.19
N GLY A 290 13.22 -5.28 6.05
CA GLY A 290 12.30 -4.23 6.52
C GLY A 290 11.03 -4.12 5.66
N ILE A 291 10.04 -3.40 6.17
CA ILE A 291 8.78 -3.10 5.47
C ILE A 291 9.10 -2.43 4.13
N GLY A 292 8.33 -2.74 3.11
CA GLY A 292 8.53 -2.26 1.74
C GLY A 292 9.47 -3.13 0.90
N ALA A 293 10.08 -4.16 1.49
CA ALA A 293 11.08 -5.00 0.84
C ALA A 293 10.58 -5.68 -0.44
N MET A 294 11.49 -5.79 -1.40
CA MET A 294 11.35 -6.59 -2.61
C MET A 294 12.65 -7.33 -2.91
N THR A 295 12.57 -8.48 -3.58
CA THR A 295 13.74 -9.24 -4.02
C THR A 295 13.66 -9.66 -5.48
N ASN A 296 14.80 -9.73 -6.16
CA ASN A 296 14.87 -10.26 -7.53
C ASN A 296 14.39 -11.71 -7.60
N ALA A 297 14.63 -12.49 -6.54
CA ALA A 297 14.25 -13.91 -6.50
C ALA A 297 12.73 -14.07 -6.56
N ARG A 298 12.01 -13.30 -5.73
CA ARG A 298 10.56 -13.38 -5.65
C ARG A 298 9.87 -12.81 -6.90
N TRP A 299 10.37 -11.72 -7.47
CA TRP A 299 9.87 -11.20 -8.74
C TRP A 299 10.06 -12.20 -9.88
N ARG A 300 11.21 -12.91 -9.90
CA ARG A 300 11.47 -13.96 -10.87
C ARG A 300 10.49 -15.12 -10.71
N ASP A 301 10.36 -15.63 -9.48
CA ASP A 301 9.46 -16.75 -9.18
C ASP A 301 8.03 -16.46 -9.64
N PHE A 302 7.50 -15.29 -9.28
CA PHE A 302 6.17 -14.86 -9.70
C PHE A 302 6.06 -14.75 -11.23
N PHE A 303 7.03 -14.13 -11.88
CA PHE A 303 7.05 -13.99 -13.33
C PHE A 303 7.11 -15.36 -14.03
N ASP A 304 8.00 -16.24 -13.58
CA ASP A 304 8.18 -17.57 -14.18
C ASP A 304 6.91 -18.43 -14.09
N ILE A 305 6.20 -18.36 -12.95
CA ILE A 305 4.90 -19.03 -12.78
C ILE A 305 3.88 -18.47 -13.79
N MET A 306 3.79 -17.16 -13.94
CA MET A 306 2.81 -16.51 -14.82
C MET A 306 3.16 -16.67 -16.30
N ALA A 307 4.44 -16.59 -16.67
CA ALA A 307 4.90 -16.88 -18.02
C ALA A 307 4.71 -18.37 -18.38
N GLY A 308 4.93 -19.28 -17.42
CA GLY A 308 4.62 -20.70 -17.57
C GLY A 308 3.13 -20.99 -17.70
N ALA A 309 2.28 -20.10 -17.21
CA ALA A 309 0.82 -20.15 -17.40
C ALA A 309 0.35 -19.48 -18.71
N GLY A 310 1.27 -18.91 -19.51
CA GLY A 310 0.95 -18.24 -20.77
C GLY A 310 0.40 -16.81 -20.61
N VAL A 311 0.53 -16.20 -19.42
CA VAL A 311 0.09 -14.83 -19.15
C VAL A 311 1.01 -13.82 -19.80
N TYR A 312 2.30 -14.07 -19.75
CA TYR A 312 3.35 -13.21 -20.30
C TYR A 312 4.24 -13.98 -21.29
N PRO A 313 4.82 -13.30 -22.29
CA PRO A 313 5.92 -13.87 -23.08
C PRO A 313 7.08 -14.27 -22.19
N LYS A 314 7.65 -15.46 -22.41
CA LYS A 314 8.76 -15.97 -21.57
C LYS A 314 10.03 -15.13 -21.65
N ASP A 315 10.20 -14.42 -22.76
CA ASP A 315 11.33 -13.50 -23.04
C ASP A 315 11.06 -12.04 -22.62
N MET A 316 9.89 -11.76 -22.01
CA MET A 316 9.58 -10.43 -21.49
C MET A 316 10.60 -10.00 -20.44
N TYR A 317 11.18 -8.81 -20.59
CA TYR A 317 12.15 -8.28 -19.63
C TYR A 317 11.45 -7.78 -18.35
N TYR A 318 10.95 -8.70 -17.54
CA TYR A 318 10.16 -8.43 -16.33
C TYR A 318 10.89 -7.53 -15.30
N LYS A 319 12.23 -7.46 -15.33
CA LYS A 319 13.00 -6.61 -14.41
C LYS A 319 12.72 -5.13 -14.54
N LYS A 320 12.06 -4.69 -15.62
CA LYS A 320 11.55 -3.32 -15.74
C LYS A 320 10.33 -3.04 -14.84
N ALA A 321 9.69 -4.08 -14.30
CA ALA A 321 8.50 -3.91 -13.44
C ALA A 321 8.81 -3.29 -12.07
N PHE A 322 10.07 -3.36 -11.61
CA PHE A 322 10.45 -2.94 -10.26
C PHE A 322 11.89 -2.42 -10.20
N THR A 323 12.16 -1.66 -9.13
CA THR A 323 13.53 -1.29 -8.75
C THR A 323 13.74 -1.49 -7.26
N LEU A 324 14.93 -1.95 -6.87
CA LEU A 324 15.31 -2.12 -5.46
C LEU A 324 16.03 -0.88 -4.89
N GLN A 325 16.12 0.19 -5.67
CA GLN A 325 16.89 1.40 -5.33
C GLN A 325 16.44 2.05 -4.00
N PHE A 326 15.15 1.99 -3.69
CA PHE A 326 14.53 2.76 -2.61
C PHE A 326 14.19 1.92 -1.37
N VAL A 327 14.42 0.62 -1.40
CA VAL A 327 14.03 -0.34 -0.34
C VAL A 327 15.20 -1.18 0.15
N ASN A 328 14.94 -2.14 1.04
CA ASN A 328 15.92 -3.10 1.58
C ASN A 328 17.01 -2.44 2.45
N ARG A 329 16.72 -1.30 3.07
CA ARG A 329 17.71 -0.52 3.84
C ARG A 329 17.63 -0.76 5.34
N LYS A 330 16.78 -1.70 5.82
CA LYS A 330 16.48 -1.84 7.26
C LYS A 330 16.28 -0.46 7.89
N VAL A 331 15.23 0.23 7.53
CA VAL A 331 14.78 1.35 8.36
C VAL A 331 14.48 0.73 9.70
N GLU A 332 15.33 0.99 10.69
CA GLU A 332 15.18 0.42 12.03
C GLU A 332 13.77 0.78 12.51
N MET A 333 12.96 -0.26 12.71
CA MET A 333 11.68 -0.10 13.40
C MET A 333 12.01 0.27 14.83
N ARG A 334 12.06 1.55 15.14
CA ARG A 334 12.06 2.02 16.53
C ARG A 334 10.61 1.97 17.00
N PRO A 335 10.37 1.24 18.08
CA PRO A 335 9.04 1.19 18.69
C PRO A 335 8.56 2.57 19.13
#